data_b5f5ff7b756bcc72a2105f55be68f245
#
_entry.id   b5f5ff7b756bcc72a2105f55be68f245
#
_cell.length_a   1.000
_cell.length_b   1.000
_cell.length_c   1.000
_cell.angle_alpha   90.00
_cell.angle_beta   90.00
_cell.angle_gamma   90.00
#
_symmetry.space_group_name_H-M   'P 1'
#
loop_
_entity.id
_entity.type
_entity.pdbx_description
1 polymer ?
#
loop_
_entity_poly.entity_id
_entity_poly.type
_entity_poly.pdbx_seq_one_letter_code
_entity_poly.pdbx_strand_id
1 'polypeptide(L)'
;MKLLRYIFLAAVSACLFSCTGKKVADTSVIPLTLKILEDTTSYGYRSVAAGRAGDSRGTIAVIGAPEDALLLSEELISCDLHDNISGTSRSDGLPDFAGETFAEILDFANYPYGGYLSLGNSDFLKEVNLRNFLSAVDTVCLQSPFDSTGTMFRQRAKAVIFASSSASAYGQSDIDSLLSAAGSPMAVITPVSSMAGYVLARRKGPVNMLVWGGADNVKADVYAPVLSDILSERGDGSRFSVFASHSDSLNAHRQVRRALIGLLDRYTESGGAGKIDAILLDERGVSYDEFISAVAELQSTDEDNLLQYRNMLSEDLVCVSAARAIADECNAWLRKYNAFTHRVAYPDLKFYITYPSVNLPEDVYDVDGGFSFAYKYSRKTSAGQPDFSLVELRDRYFPESMAEFMQSRAPKSYSIYVR
;
A
#
# COMPACT_ATOMS: atom_id res chain seq x y z
N MET A 1 13.74 56.67 11.01
CA MET A 1 12.64 55.72 11.19
C MET A 1 12.30 54.83 9.97
N LYS A 2 12.97 54.91 8.84
CA LYS A 2 12.74 54.05 7.67
C LYS A 2 13.74 52.88 7.56
N LEU A 3 14.84 52.87 8.30
CA LEU A 3 15.86 51.82 8.24
C LEU A 3 15.53 50.60 9.14
N LEU A 4 14.73 50.83 10.19
CA LEU A 4 14.35 49.74 11.12
C LEU A 4 13.24 48.79 10.60
N ARG A 5 12.52 49.22 9.55
CA ARG A 5 11.45 48.38 8.92
C ARG A 5 11.98 47.34 7.94
N TYR A 6 13.16 47.53 7.39
CA TYR A 6 13.76 46.58 6.46
C TYR A 6 14.52 45.44 7.14
N ILE A 7 14.98 45.67 8.36
CA ILE A 7 15.68 44.63 9.17
C ILE A 7 14.67 43.62 9.72
N PHE A 8 13.43 44.05 10.01
CA PHE A 8 12.38 43.11 10.49
C PHE A 8 11.75 42.23 9.40
N LEU A 9 11.73 42.68 8.14
CA LEU A 9 11.24 41.86 7.01
C LEU A 9 12.30 40.85 6.52
N ALA A 10 13.59 41.14 6.70
CA ALA A 10 14.66 40.19 6.36
C ALA A 10 14.82 39.06 7.39
N ALA A 11 14.43 39.30 8.66
CA ALA A 11 14.54 38.31 9.73
C ALA A 11 13.36 37.27 9.71
N VAL A 12 12.22 37.62 9.12
CA VAL A 12 11.07 36.71 9.02
C VAL A 12 11.19 35.75 7.81
N SER A 13 11.98 36.15 6.79
CA SER A 13 12.20 35.28 5.60
C SER A 13 13.31 34.24 5.78
N ALA A 14 14.10 34.32 6.86
CA ALA A 14 15.21 33.40 7.14
C ALA A 14 14.85 32.24 8.07
N CYS A 15 13.59 32.16 8.56
CA CYS A 15 13.16 31.12 9.50
C CYS A 15 12.32 30.01 8.83
N LEU A 16 12.23 29.96 7.49
CA LEU A 16 11.51 28.91 6.77
C LEU A 16 12.42 27.85 6.12
N PHE A 17 13.73 27.90 6.37
CA PHE A 17 14.66 26.87 5.91
C PHE A 17 15.47 26.36 7.10
N SER A 18 15.00 25.39 7.79
CA SER A 18 15.77 24.33 8.45
C SER A 18 14.87 23.50 9.36
N CYS A 19 14.19 22.54 8.82
CA CYS A 19 13.82 21.32 9.54
C CYS A 19 13.79 20.18 8.54
N THR A 20 14.92 19.88 7.90
CA THR A 20 15.21 18.55 7.40
C THR A 20 15.75 17.72 8.56
N GLY A 21 15.01 17.62 9.64
CA GLY A 21 15.20 16.52 10.57
C GLY A 21 14.84 15.26 9.78
N LYS A 22 15.82 14.37 9.54
CA LYS A 22 15.55 13.02 9.08
C LYS A 22 14.53 12.43 10.04
N LYS A 23 13.26 12.34 9.64
CA LYS A 23 12.32 11.47 10.33
C LYS A 23 12.75 10.06 9.98
N VAL A 24 13.39 9.40 10.91
CA VAL A 24 13.63 7.94 10.86
C VAL A 24 12.26 7.30 10.99
N ALA A 25 12.01 6.20 10.26
CA ALA A 25 10.80 5.42 10.44
C ALA A 25 10.65 5.08 11.93
N ASP A 26 9.42 5.20 12.44
CA ASP A 26 9.15 4.89 13.84
C ASP A 26 9.23 3.37 14.03
N THR A 27 10.37 2.90 14.51
CA THR A 27 10.65 1.49 14.80
C THR A 27 10.19 1.06 16.20
N SER A 28 9.48 1.92 16.94
CA SER A 28 8.93 1.55 18.24
C SER A 28 7.96 0.37 18.09
N VAL A 29 8.21 -0.69 18.86
CA VAL A 29 7.39 -1.91 18.85
C VAL A 29 6.15 -1.68 19.72
N ILE A 30 4.97 -1.96 19.18
CA ILE A 30 3.71 -1.77 19.90
C ILE A 30 3.46 -2.87 20.95
N PRO A 31 2.63 -2.59 22.00
CA PRO A 31 2.35 -3.56 23.09
C PRO A 31 1.85 -4.92 22.62
N LEU A 32 1.06 -4.98 21.55
CA LEU A 32 0.56 -6.23 20.99
C LEU A 32 1.69 -7.11 20.45
N THR A 33 2.62 -6.52 19.70
CA THR A 33 3.81 -7.21 19.17
C THR A 33 4.66 -7.77 20.31
N LEU A 34 4.95 -6.96 21.33
CA LEU A 34 5.72 -7.39 22.50
C LEU A 34 5.07 -8.59 23.18
N LYS A 35 3.76 -8.53 23.44
CA LYS A 35 3.03 -9.63 24.06
C LYS A 35 3.12 -10.93 23.23
N ILE A 36 3.01 -10.84 21.90
CA ILE A 36 3.10 -12.02 21.04
C ILE A 36 4.52 -12.60 21.05
N LEU A 37 5.54 -11.74 21.06
CA LEU A 37 6.95 -12.15 21.12
C LEU A 37 7.32 -12.80 22.47
N GLU A 38 6.75 -12.31 23.59
CA GLU A 38 6.98 -12.85 24.93
C GLU A 38 6.32 -14.21 25.15
N ASP A 39 5.21 -14.52 24.45
CA ASP A 39 4.50 -15.78 24.57
C ASP A 39 4.46 -16.55 23.23
N THR A 40 5.48 -17.37 23.02
CA THR A 40 5.59 -18.24 21.82
C THR A 40 4.51 -19.34 21.78
N THR A 41 3.76 -19.53 22.85
CA THR A 41 2.61 -20.45 22.90
C THR A 41 1.30 -19.76 22.54
N SER A 42 1.29 -18.44 22.42
CA SER A 42 0.12 -17.67 22.04
C SER A 42 -0.42 -18.09 20.68
N TYR A 43 -1.72 -17.92 20.48
CA TYR A 43 -2.36 -18.22 19.20
C TYR A 43 -1.76 -17.38 18.06
N GLY A 44 -1.51 -16.08 18.30
CA GLY A 44 -0.91 -15.17 17.32
C GLY A 44 0.48 -15.63 16.88
N TYR A 45 1.37 -15.94 17.84
CA TYR A 45 2.72 -16.44 17.50
C TYR A 45 2.66 -17.73 16.67
N ARG A 46 1.85 -18.71 17.10
CA ARG A 46 1.70 -19.99 16.40
C ARG A 46 1.11 -19.82 14.99
N SER A 47 0.19 -18.88 14.81
CA SER A 47 -0.38 -18.59 13.49
C SER A 47 0.67 -18.05 12.53
N VAL A 48 1.56 -17.16 13.00
CA VAL A 48 2.70 -16.64 12.23
C VAL A 48 3.73 -17.75 11.95
N ALA A 49 4.10 -18.52 12.97
CA ALA A 49 5.07 -19.61 12.85
C ALA A 49 4.60 -20.78 11.97
N ALA A 50 3.30 -20.87 11.72
CA ALA A 50 2.75 -21.90 10.83
C ALA A 50 2.89 -21.58 9.34
N GLY A 51 3.38 -20.37 8.97
CA GLY A 51 3.77 -20.02 7.60
C GLY A 51 4.88 -20.95 7.10
N ARG A 52 4.76 -21.44 5.85
CA ARG A 52 5.71 -22.39 5.27
C ARG A 52 6.18 -21.93 3.90
N ALA A 53 7.47 -22.08 3.64
CA ALA A 53 7.98 -22.00 2.28
C ALA A 53 7.33 -23.11 1.43
N GLY A 54 7.01 -22.81 0.16
CA GLY A 54 6.42 -23.76 -0.77
C GLY A 54 4.95 -24.13 -0.49
N ASP A 55 4.22 -23.33 0.28
CA ASP A 55 2.77 -23.53 0.44
C ASP A 55 2.02 -23.17 -0.84
N SER A 56 1.78 -24.18 -1.68
CA SER A 56 1.02 -24.01 -2.92
C SER A 56 -0.52 -23.99 -2.75
N ARG A 57 -1.02 -24.15 -1.51
CA ARG A 57 -2.46 -24.20 -1.23
C ARG A 57 -2.99 -22.96 -0.54
N GLY A 58 -2.12 -22.18 0.11
CA GLY A 58 -2.48 -20.94 0.77
C GLY A 58 -3.02 -19.91 -0.20
N THR A 59 -3.74 -18.91 0.32
CA THR A 59 -4.21 -17.76 -0.46
C THR A 59 -3.14 -16.66 -0.47
N ILE A 60 -3.27 -15.72 -1.40
CA ILE A 60 -2.58 -14.43 -1.34
C ILE A 60 -3.55 -13.44 -0.70
N ALA A 61 -3.29 -12.99 0.52
CA ALA A 61 -4.16 -12.00 1.15
C ALA A 61 -3.86 -10.60 0.61
N VAL A 62 -4.91 -9.85 0.26
CA VAL A 62 -4.83 -8.41 -0.06
C VAL A 62 -5.61 -7.65 1.00
N ILE A 63 -4.92 -6.77 1.73
CA ILE A 63 -5.47 -6.07 2.89
C ILE A 63 -5.39 -4.57 2.69
N GLY A 64 -6.46 -3.86 2.99
CA GLY A 64 -6.40 -2.39 2.96
C GLY A 64 -7.74 -1.71 3.10
N ALA A 65 -7.72 -0.39 2.93
CA ALA A 65 -8.94 0.36 2.71
C ALA A 65 -9.70 -0.26 1.53
N PRO A 66 -11.04 -0.36 1.59
CA PRO A 66 -11.80 -1.14 0.61
C PRO A 66 -11.49 -0.78 -0.85
N GLU A 67 -11.45 0.50 -1.17
CA GLU A 67 -11.14 0.95 -2.54
C GLU A 67 -9.72 0.59 -2.97
N ASP A 68 -8.72 0.74 -2.07
CA ASP A 68 -7.32 0.41 -2.37
C ASP A 68 -7.16 -1.08 -2.66
N ALA A 69 -7.75 -1.94 -1.82
CA ALA A 69 -7.68 -3.38 -1.96
C ALA A 69 -8.35 -3.85 -3.26
N LEU A 70 -9.56 -3.35 -3.55
CA LEU A 70 -10.29 -3.70 -4.76
C LEU A 70 -9.58 -3.27 -6.05
N LEU A 71 -9.01 -2.06 -6.09
CA LEU A 71 -8.26 -1.60 -7.26
C LEU A 71 -6.97 -2.39 -7.46
N LEU A 72 -6.26 -2.69 -6.37
CA LEU A 72 -5.06 -3.51 -6.46
C LEU A 72 -5.37 -4.92 -6.95
N SER A 73 -6.43 -5.52 -6.44
CA SER A 73 -6.82 -6.88 -6.86
C SER A 73 -7.28 -6.94 -8.31
N GLU A 74 -7.98 -5.91 -8.80
CA GLU A 74 -8.34 -5.78 -10.21
C GLU A 74 -7.11 -5.83 -11.12
N GLU A 75 -6.02 -5.17 -10.71
CA GLU A 75 -4.73 -5.21 -11.41
C GLU A 75 -4.07 -6.59 -11.28
N LEU A 76 -4.01 -7.17 -10.07
CA LEU A 76 -3.32 -8.44 -9.81
C LEU A 76 -3.96 -9.62 -10.55
N ILE A 77 -5.30 -9.72 -10.57
CA ILE A 77 -6.00 -10.83 -11.28
C ILE A 77 -5.86 -10.78 -12.79
N SER A 78 -5.38 -9.68 -13.33
CA SER A 78 -5.26 -9.45 -14.77
C SER A 78 -3.86 -9.14 -15.25
N CYS A 79 -2.90 -8.97 -14.34
CA CYS A 79 -1.53 -8.67 -14.77
C CYS A 79 -0.91 -9.86 -15.54
N ASP A 80 -0.16 -9.51 -16.58
CA ASP A 80 0.58 -10.43 -17.44
C ASP A 80 1.93 -9.76 -17.73
N LEU A 81 2.82 -9.80 -16.75
CA LEU A 81 4.13 -9.16 -16.75
C LEU A 81 5.26 -10.16 -16.99
N HIS A 82 4.99 -11.43 -16.73
CA HIS A 82 5.97 -12.51 -16.76
C HIS A 82 5.45 -13.70 -17.58
N ASP A 83 6.36 -14.35 -18.24
CA ASP A 83 6.12 -15.68 -18.80
C ASP A 83 5.91 -16.69 -17.67
N ASN A 84 4.74 -17.34 -17.63
CA ASN A 84 4.35 -18.22 -16.54
C ASN A 84 5.24 -19.46 -16.41
N ILE A 85 5.95 -19.86 -17.47
CA ILE A 85 6.85 -21.00 -17.49
C ILE A 85 8.27 -20.59 -17.12
N SER A 86 8.85 -19.65 -17.88
CA SER A 86 10.25 -19.24 -17.73
C SER A 86 10.49 -18.24 -16.62
N GLY A 87 9.47 -17.47 -16.22
CA GLY A 87 9.58 -16.36 -15.26
C GLY A 87 10.31 -15.14 -15.79
N THR A 88 10.56 -15.06 -17.08
CA THR A 88 11.14 -13.87 -17.69
C THR A 88 10.12 -12.73 -17.72
N SER A 89 10.58 -11.48 -17.62
CA SER A 89 9.71 -10.29 -17.67
C SER A 89 9.18 -10.08 -19.09
N ARG A 90 8.28 -10.96 -19.52
CA ARG A 90 7.63 -10.95 -20.83
C ARG A 90 6.22 -11.52 -20.70
N SER A 91 5.23 -10.79 -21.19
CA SER A 91 3.85 -11.24 -21.31
C SER A 91 3.75 -12.52 -22.18
N ASP A 92 2.99 -13.51 -21.73
CA ASP A 92 2.71 -14.76 -22.47
C ASP A 92 1.22 -14.93 -22.82
N GLY A 93 0.37 -13.95 -22.48
CA GLY A 93 -1.06 -13.92 -22.73
C GLY A 93 -1.90 -14.60 -21.64
N LEU A 94 -1.28 -15.06 -20.54
CA LEU A 94 -1.94 -15.64 -19.39
C LEU A 94 -1.71 -14.76 -18.15
N PRO A 95 -2.67 -14.64 -17.23
CA PRO A 95 -2.43 -13.92 -15.98
C PRO A 95 -1.27 -14.55 -15.19
N ASP A 96 -0.37 -13.72 -14.67
CA ASP A 96 0.80 -14.12 -13.86
C ASP A 96 0.41 -14.98 -12.63
N PHE A 97 -0.80 -14.76 -12.10
CA PHE A 97 -1.33 -15.46 -10.92
C PHE A 97 -2.41 -16.49 -11.31
N ALA A 98 -2.31 -17.09 -12.49
CA ALA A 98 -3.24 -18.13 -12.93
C ALA A 98 -3.38 -19.24 -11.87
N GLY A 99 -4.62 -19.58 -11.53
CA GLY A 99 -4.96 -20.58 -10.52
C GLY A 99 -4.88 -20.11 -9.06
N GLU A 100 -4.27 -18.97 -8.77
CA GLU A 100 -4.22 -18.41 -7.42
C GLU A 100 -5.58 -17.96 -6.93
N THR A 101 -5.75 -17.96 -5.60
CA THR A 101 -6.91 -17.38 -4.92
C THR A 101 -6.43 -16.22 -4.06
N PHE A 102 -6.96 -15.04 -4.32
CA PHE A 102 -6.76 -13.88 -3.49
C PHE A 102 -7.83 -13.82 -2.39
N ALA A 103 -7.40 -13.57 -1.16
CA ALA A 103 -8.27 -13.33 -0.02
C ALA A 103 -8.32 -11.83 0.25
N GLU A 104 -9.36 -11.17 -0.26
CA GLU A 104 -9.59 -9.75 -0.08
C GLU A 104 -10.06 -9.47 1.34
N ILE A 105 -9.27 -8.73 2.12
CA ILE A 105 -9.63 -8.28 3.46
C ILE A 105 -9.89 -6.77 3.41
N LEU A 106 -11.13 -6.42 3.22
CA LEU A 106 -11.60 -5.04 3.11
C LEU A 106 -11.79 -4.46 4.51
N ASP A 107 -10.93 -3.52 4.90
CA ASP A 107 -10.89 -3.01 6.28
C ASP A 107 -11.94 -1.91 6.51
N PHE A 108 -13.22 -2.27 6.49
CA PHE A 108 -14.33 -1.36 6.74
C PHE A 108 -14.35 -0.79 8.15
N ALA A 109 -13.94 -1.56 9.16
CA ALA A 109 -14.00 -1.11 10.56
C ALA A 109 -13.05 0.07 10.83
N ASN A 110 -11.87 0.09 10.18
CA ASN A 110 -10.79 1.01 10.57
C ASN A 110 -10.48 2.11 9.55
N TYR A 111 -10.84 1.93 8.27
CA TYR A 111 -10.61 3.00 7.29
C TYR A 111 -11.53 4.21 7.54
N PRO A 112 -11.21 5.42 7.05
CA PRO A 112 -9.99 5.82 6.35
C PRO A 112 -8.79 6.02 7.30
N TYR A 113 -7.62 5.54 6.89
CA TYR A 113 -6.41 5.53 7.72
C TYR A 113 -5.81 6.93 7.95
N GLY A 114 -6.06 7.87 7.04
CA GLY A 114 -5.62 9.26 7.17
C GLY A 114 -6.09 9.96 8.44
N GLY A 115 -7.22 9.53 9.01
CA GLY A 115 -7.73 10.05 10.27
C GLY A 115 -6.80 9.77 11.45
N TYR A 116 -6.20 8.57 11.54
CA TYR A 116 -5.22 8.26 12.59
C TYR A 116 -3.98 9.15 12.46
N LEU A 117 -3.48 9.33 11.24
CA LEU A 117 -2.27 10.11 10.98
C LEU A 117 -2.49 11.59 11.25
N SER A 118 -3.63 12.14 10.82
CA SER A 118 -3.97 13.56 11.03
C SER A 118 -4.19 13.93 12.50
N LEU A 119 -4.59 12.96 13.33
CA LEU A 119 -4.82 13.13 14.76
C LEU A 119 -3.65 12.64 15.63
N GLY A 120 -2.51 12.26 15.00
CA GLY A 120 -1.30 11.84 15.71
C GLY A 120 -1.38 10.49 16.40
N ASN A 121 -2.28 9.60 15.92
CA ASN A 121 -2.50 8.26 16.48
C ASN A 121 -1.90 7.16 15.57
N SER A 122 -0.68 7.36 15.11
CA SER A 122 0.03 6.42 14.22
C SER A 122 0.28 5.06 14.86
N ASP A 123 0.51 4.99 16.18
CA ASP A 123 0.73 3.73 16.88
C ASP A 123 -0.51 2.82 16.83
N PHE A 124 -1.71 3.39 16.91
CA PHE A 124 -2.90 2.59 16.74
C PHE A 124 -3.07 2.10 15.29
N LEU A 125 -2.64 2.87 14.30
CA LEU A 125 -2.59 2.40 12.92
C LEU A 125 -1.61 1.23 12.73
N LYS A 126 -0.46 1.21 13.41
CA LYS A 126 0.43 0.04 13.46
C LYS A 126 -0.32 -1.20 14.01
N GLU A 127 -1.07 -1.01 15.11
CA GLU A 127 -1.86 -2.09 15.68
C GLU A 127 -2.95 -2.58 14.73
N VAL A 128 -3.65 -1.69 14.02
CA VAL A 128 -4.65 -2.07 12.99
C VAL A 128 -4.01 -2.93 11.91
N ASN A 129 -2.88 -2.51 11.36
CA ASN A 129 -2.19 -3.28 10.31
C ASN A 129 -1.70 -4.64 10.84
N LEU A 130 -1.17 -4.69 12.07
CA LEU A 130 -0.78 -5.95 12.69
C LEU A 130 -1.96 -6.89 12.91
N ARG A 131 -3.10 -6.39 13.40
CA ARG A 131 -4.32 -7.19 13.60
C ARG A 131 -4.87 -7.72 12.28
N ASN A 132 -4.86 -6.89 11.24
CA ASN A 132 -5.26 -7.29 9.90
C ASN A 132 -4.32 -8.38 9.33
N PHE A 133 -3.01 -8.24 9.55
CA PHE A 133 -2.03 -9.28 9.21
C PHE A 133 -2.33 -10.59 9.98
N LEU A 134 -2.55 -10.53 11.28
CA LEU A 134 -2.89 -11.71 12.10
C LEU A 134 -4.18 -12.38 11.61
N SER A 135 -5.18 -11.57 11.21
CA SER A 135 -6.41 -12.08 10.61
C SER A 135 -6.15 -12.79 9.28
N ALA A 136 -5.22 -12.30 8.45
CA ALA A 136 -4.86 -12.94 7.18
C ALA A 136 -4.19 -14.31 7.36
N VAL A 137 -3.33 -14.44 8.38
CA VAL A 137 -2.63 -15.71 8.68
C VAL A 137 -3.44 -16.65 9.56
N ASP A 138 -4.60 -16.22 10.03
CA ASP A 138 -5.56 -17.07 10.72
C ASP A 138 -6.31 -17.97 9.72
N THR A 139 -6.78 -19.11 10.22
CA THR A 139 -7.58 -20.09 9.49
C THR A 139 -9.08 -20.04 9.81
N VAL A 140 -9.49 -19.07 10.62
CA VAL A 140 -10.87 -18.90 11.07
C VAL A 140 -11.36 -17.48 10.81
N CYS A 141 -12.63 -17.33 10.44
CA CYS A 141 -13.36 -16.07 10.41
C CYS A 141 -14.80 -16.28 10.88
N LEU A 142 -15.55 -15.22 11.11
CA LEU A 142 -16.95 -15.30 11.44
C LEU A 142 -17.82 -15.44 10.20
N GLN A 143 -18.93 -16.15 10.30
CA GLN A 143 -19.97 -16.19 9.24
C GLN A 143 -20.87 -14.95 9.27
N SER A 144 -20.99 -14.32 10.44
CA SER A 144 -21.82 -13.15 10.65
C SER A 144 -21.23 -12.28 11.75
N PRO A 145 -21.28 -10.97 11.65
CA PRO A 145 -20.82 -10.09 12.73
C PRO A 145 -21.69 -10.19 13.99
N PHE A 146 -22.93 -10.70 13.85
CA PHE A 146 -23.92 -10.83 14.93
C PHE A 146 -23.87 -12.19 15.66
N ASP A 147 -23.02 -13.11 15.20
CA ASP A 147 -22.83 -14.42 15.81
C ASP A 147 -21.35 -14.68 16.07
N SER A 148 -20.91 -14.31 17.27
CA SER A 148 -19.52 -14.51 17.69
C SER A 148 -19.13 -15.98 17.87
N THR A 149 -20.09 -16.91 17.84
CA THR A 149 -19.87 -18.36 17.96
C THR A 149 -19.87 -19.07 16.61
N GLY A 150 -20.46 -18.47 15.58
CA GLY A 150 -20.54 -19.00 14.22
C GLY A 150 -19.24 -18.82 13.45
N THR A 151 -18.26 -19.65 13.74
CA THR A 151 -16.96 -19.62 13.05
C THR A 151 -16.96 -20.52 11.81
N MET A 152 -16.18 -20.13 10.80
CA MET A 152 -15.90 -20.97 9.66
C MET A 152 -14.40 -21.05 9.34
N PHE A 153 -13.99 -22.15 8.74
CA PHE A 153 -12.61 -22.33 8.32
C PHE A 153 -12.34 -21.64 6.98
N ARG A 154 -11.18 -21.01 6.90
CA ARG A 154 -10.64 -20.41 5.68
C ARG A 154 -9.21 -20.89 5.42
N GLN A 155 -8.77 -20.78 4.19
CA GLN A 155 -7.37 -21.03 3.86
C GLN A 155 -6.49 -19.92 4.42
N ARG A 156 -5.38 -20.30 5.05
CA ARG A 156 -4.35 -19.35 5.50
C ARG A 156 -3.71 -18.64 4.32
N ALA A 157 -3.32 -17.39 4.53
CA ALA A 157 -2.49 -16.69 3.57
C ALA A 157 -1.07 -17.31 3.55
N LYS A 158 -0.52 -17.49 2.35
CA LYS A 158 0.88 -17.84 2.09
C LYS A 158 1.75 -16.59 1.86
N ALA A 159 1.14 -15.53 1.37
CA ALA A 159 1.72 -14.19 1.24
C ALA A 159 0.66 -13.15 1.61
N VAL A 160 1.09 -12.03 2.14
CA VAL A 160 0.22 -10.92 2.55
C VAL A 160 0.66 -9.66 1.82
N ILE A 161 -0.27 -9.02 1.15
CA ILE A 161 -0.10 -7.76 0.43
C ILE A 161 -0.93 -6.70 1.13
N PHE A 162 -0.31 -5.60 1.52
CA PHE A 162 -1.03 -4.40 1.94
C PHE A 162 -1.27 -3.50 0.74
N ALA A 163 -2.51 -3.13 0.51
CA ALA A 163 -2.89 -2.27 -0.60
C ALA A 163 -2.67 -0.78 -0.31
N SER A 164 -2.70 -0.39 0.97
CA SER A 164 -2.56 1.00 1.38
C SER A 164 -1.11 1.34 1.73
N SER A 165 -0.57 2.39 1.13
CA SER A 165 0.84 2.80 1.29
C SER A 165 1.21 3.18 2.72
N SER A 166 0.24 3.59 3.54
CA SER A 166 0.44 3.83 4.97
C SER A 166 0.95 2.61 5.74
N ALA A 167 0.66 1.38 5.29
CA ALA A 167 1.16 0.17 5.91
C ALA A 167 2.68 0.01 5.78
N SER A 168 3.30 0.56 4.72
CA SER A 168 4.75 0.58 4.56
C SER A 168 5.45 1.35 5.69
N ALA A 169 4.84 2.45 6.16
CA ALA A 169 5.39 3.27 7.24
C ALA A 169 4.91 2.83 8.63
N TYR A 170 3.71 2.24 8.72
CA TYR A 170 3.04 1.95 9.99
C TYR A 170 2.58 0.50 10.04
N GLY A 171 3.32 -0.37 10.70
CA GLY A 171 3.00 -1.77 10.96
C GLY A 171 3.96 -2.78 10.32
N GLN A 172 4.62 -2.47 9.20
CA GLN A 172 5.55 -3.42 8.56
C GLN A 172 6.65 -3.86 9.51
N SER A 173 7.31 -2.95 10.23
CA SER A 173 8.40 -3.28 11.17
C SER A 173 7.96 -4.20 12.31
N ASP A 174 6.73 -4.03 12.82
CA ASP A 174 6.14 -4.91 13.84
C ASP A 174 5.91 -6.32 13.29
N ILE A 175 5.38 -6.41 12.07
CA ILE A 175 5.13 -7.67 11.37
C ILE A 175 6.45 -8.38 11.06
N ASP A 176 7.45 -7.67 10.54
CA ASP A 176 8.78 -8.21 10.23
C ASP A 176 9.48 -8.76 11.48
N SER A 177 9.31 -8.08 12.63
CA SER A 177 9.80 -8.56 13.92
C SER A 177 9.16 -9.90 14.31
N LEU A 178 7.85 -10.05 14.12
CA LEU A 178 7.15 -11.32 14.39
C LEU A 178 7.56 -12.42 13.42
N LEU A 179 7.67 -12.12 12.12
CA LEU A 179 8.09 -13.09 11.11
C LEU A 179 9.51 -13.59 11.40
N SER A 180 10.41 -12.67 11.73
CA SER A 180 11.81 -12.99 12.08
C SER A 180 11.88 -13.87 13.31
N ALA A 181 11.20 -13.50 14.39
CA ALA A 181 11.18 -14.26 15.64
C ALA A 181 10.54 -15.65 15.48
N ALA A 182 9.51 -15.77 14.64
CA ALA A 182 8.84 -17.03 14.35
C ALA A 182 9.57 -17.88 13.29
N GLY A 183 10.62 -17.36 12.65
CA GLY A 183 11.30 -18.03 11.54
C GLY A 183 10.37 -18.27 10.35
N SER A 184 9.36 -17.44 10.16
CA SER A 184 8.37 -17.59 9.09
C SER A 184 8.90 -17.01 7.78
N PRO A 185 8.90 -17.76 6.67
CA PRO A 185 9.37 -17.30 5.36
C PRO A 185 8.31 -16.52 4.58
N MET A 186 7.17 -16.21 5.19
CA MET A 186 6.04 -15.54 4.53
C MET A 186 6.45 -14.17 3.98
N ALA A 187 5.99 -13.84 2.77
CA ALA A 187 6.12 -12.49 2.23
C ALA A 187 5.09 -11.55 2.87
N VAL A 188 5.55 -10.36 3.24
CA VAL A 188 4.70 -9.20 3.51
C VAL A 188 5.13 -8.10 2.57
N ILE A 189 4.25 -7.73 1.69
CA ILE A 189 4.52 -6.85 0.55
C ILE A 189 3.73 -5.55 0.75
N THR A 190 4.43 -4.42 0.64
CA THR A 190 3.83 -3.10 0.84
C THR A 190 4.19 -2.15 -0.30
N PRO A 191 3.30 -1.20 -0.68
CA PRO A 191 3.46 -0.43 -1.90
C PRO A 191 4.78 0.34 -2.02
N VAL A 192 5.14 1.11 -0.98
CA VAL A 192 6.32 1.99 -1.05
C VAL A 192 7.62 1.19 -1.13
N SER A 193 7.74 0.13 -0.31
CA SER A 193 8.91 -0.74 -0.29
C SER A 193 9.06 -1.49 -1.62
N SER A 194 7.95 -1.99 -2.18
CA SER A 194 7.96 -2.69 -3.48
C SER A 194 8.39 -1.77 -4.63
N MET A 195 7.85 -0.55 -4.69
CA MET A 195 8.24 0.42 -5.74
C MET A 195 9.73 0.79 -5.65
N ALA A 196 10.22 1.06 -4.43
CA ALA A 196 11.64 1.32 -4.23
C ALA A 196 12.50 0.12 -4.64
N GLY A 197 12.15 -1.08 -4.18
CA GLY A 197 12.85 -2.33 -4.54
C GLY A 197 12.87 -2.57 -6.04
N TYR A 198 11.74 -2.34 -6.73
CA TYR A 198 11.63 -2.47 -8.18
C TYR A 198 12.62 -1.59 -8.93
N VAL A 199 12.72 -0.31 -8.54
CA VAL A 199 13.66 0.66 -9.15
C VAL A 199 15.11 0.25 -8.83
N LEU A 200 15.41 -0.03 -7.57
CA LEU A 200 16.77 -0.33 -7.13
C LEU A 200 17.32 -1.63 -7.71
N ALA A 201 16.48 -2.59 -8.05
CA ALA A 201 16.88 -3.81 -8.74
C ALA A 201 17.25 -3.56 -10.23
N ARG A 202 16.71 -2.50 -10.84
CA ARG A 202 16.89 -2.19 -12.28
C ARG A 202 17.90 -1.08 -12.54
N ARG A 203 18.27 -0.31 -11.52
CA ARG A 203 19.23 0.81 -11.63
C ARG A 203 20.50 0.54 -10.85
N LYS A 204 21.65 0.81 -11.47
CA LYS A 204 22.97 0.76 -10.83
C LYS A 204 23.41 2.17 -10.46
N GLY A 205 24.03 2.30 -9.27
CA GLY A 205 24.51 3.58 -8.76
C GLY A 205 23.39 4.47 -8.20
N PRO A 206 23.70 5.74 -7.90
CA PRO A 206 22.75 6.68 -7.30
C PRO A 206 21.51 6.88 -8.18
N VAL A 207 20.34 6.93 -7.55
CA VAL A 207 19.04 7.12 -8.22
C VAL A 207 18.34 8.34 -7.64
N ASN A 208 17.80 9.18 -8.51
CA ASN A 208 16.94 10.30 -8.15
C ASN A 208 15.48 9.94 -8.45
N MET A 209 14.71 9.65 -7.42
CA MET A 209 13.33 9.18 -7.53
C MET A 209 12.35 10.35 -7.37
N LEU A 210 11.34 10.41 -8.24
CA LEU A 210 10.16 11.26 -8.07
C LEU A 210 8.97 10.38 -7.66
N VAL A 211 8.37 10.66 -6.51
CA VAL A 211 7.15 9.97 -6.08
C VAL A 211 5.93 10.81 -6.42
N TRP A 212 5.06 10.25 -7.23
CA TRP A 212 3.72 10.76 -7.46
C TRP A 212 2.76 10.05 -6.52
N GLY A 213 2.54 10.62 -5.35
CA GLY A 213 1.76 10.03 -4.27
C GLY A 213 0.33 10.56 -4.17
N GLY A 214 -0.54 9.81 -3.54
CA GLY A 214 -1.87 10.24 -3.14
C GLY A 214 -1.80 11.41 -2.15
N ALA A 215 -2.69 12.39 -2.29
CA ALA A 215 -2.65 13.64 -1.53
C ALA A 215 -2.62 13.42 0.00
N ASP A 216 -3.43 12.50 0.50
CA ASP A 216 -3.50 12.19 1.94
C ASP A 216 -2.20 11.52 2.43
N ASN A 217 -1.61 10.61 1.67
CA ASN A 217 -0.36 9.96 2.00
C ASN A 217 0.82 10.94 1.98
N VAL A 218 0.84 11.87 1.01
CA VAL A 218 1.85 12.93 0.94
C VAL A 218 1.72 13.88 2.12
N LYS A 219 0.49 14.33 2.44
CA LYS A 219 0.21 15.17 3.60
C LYS A 219 0.60 14.52 4.93
N ALA A 220 0.40 13.21 5.03
CA ALA A 220 0.73 12.42 6.21
C ALA A 220 2.20 11.99 6.27
N ASP A 221 3.03 12.37 5.29
CA ASP A 221 4.46 12.04 5.20
C ASP A 221 4.73 10.52 5.24
N VAL A 222 3.93 9.75 4.50
CA VAL A 222 4.01 8.28 4.48
C VAL A 222 5.29 7.79 3.77
N TYR A 223 5.72 8.49 2.73
CA TYR A 223 6.81 8.02 1.84
C TYR A 223 8.20 8.26 2.42
N ALA A 224 8.42 9.43 3.04
CA ALA A 224 9.75 9.87 3.43
C ALA A 224 10.43 8.95 4.46
N PRO A 225 9.77 8.47 5.52
CA PRO A 225 10.38 7.53 6.45
C PRO A 225 10.87 6.25 5.77
N VAL A 226 10.02 5.60 4.97
CA VAL A 226 10.31 4.33 4.30
C VAL A 226 11.45 4.49 3.28
N LEU A 227 11.37 5.50 2.41
CA LEU A 227 12.39 5.73 1.39
C LEU A 227 13.72 6.17 2.01
N SER A 228 13.70 6.97 3.08
CA SER A 228 14.92 7.37 3.80
C SER A 228 15.65 6.16 4.37
N ASP A 229 14.94 5.22 4.97
CA ASP A 229 15.53 4.00 5.53
C ASP A 229 16.14 3.14 4.43
N ILE A 230 15.38 2.82 3.38
CA ILE A 230 15.84 2.01 2.25
C ILE A 230 17.08 2.64 1.58
N LEU A 231 17.06 3.94 1.32
CA LEU A 231 18.16 4.63 0.64
C LEU A 231 19.36 4.86 1.55
N SER A 232 19.16 5.00 2.87
CA SER A 232 20.26 5.10 3.83
C SER A 232 21.03 3.80 3.97
N GLU A 233 20.34 2.66 3.95
CA GLU A 233 20.99 1.33 3.92
C GLU A 233 21.81 1.13 2.67
N ARG A 234 21.34 1.64 1.53
CA ARG A 234 22.09 1.57 0.27
C ARG A 234 23.36 2.44 0.28
N GLY A 235 23.30 3.63 0.87
CA GLY A 235 24.45 4.50 1.11
C GLY A 235 25.16 5.05 -0.12
N ASP A 236 24.52 5.02 -1.30
CA ASP A 236 25.12 5.38 -2.60
C ASP A 236 24.83 6.81 -3.05
N GLY A 237 24.16 7.62 -2.21
CA GLY A 237 23.76 8.99 -2.54
C GLY A 237 22.45 9.08 -3.31
N SER A 238 21.69 8.00 -3.41
CA SER A 238 20.32 8.02 -3.94
C SER A 238 19.42 8.96 -3.13
N ARG A 239 18.45 9.56 -3.82
CA ARG A 239 17.53 10.55 -3.23
C ARG A 239 16.14 10.46 -3.83
N PHE A 240 15.19 11.13 -3.17
CA PHE A 240 13.81 11.18 -3.63
C PHE A 240 13.18 12.55 -3.41
N SER A 241 12.12 12.82 -4.14
CA SER A 241 11.21 13.95 -3.95
C SER A 241 9.78 13.43 -4.04
N VAL A 242 8.87 13.96 -3.22
CA VAL A 242 7.50 13.48 -3.11
C VAL A 242 6.52 14.60 -3.39
N PHE A 243 5.60 14.36 -4.31
CA PHE A 243 4.53 15.32 -4.66
C PHE A 243 3.21 14.60 -4.88
N ALA A 244 2.11 15.30 -4.61
CA ALA A 244 0.76 14.86 -4.95
C ALA A 244 0.22 15.63 -6.15
N SER A 245 -0.67 15.05 -6.94
CA SER A 245 -1.45 15.81 -7.91
C SER A 245 -2.49 16.68 -7.20
N HIS A 246 -2.90 17.78 -7.84
CA HIS A 246 -3.98 18.63 -7.33
C HIS A 246 -5.34 18.30 -7.98
N SER A 247 -5.48 17.18 -8.67
CA SER A 247 -6.67 16.84 -9.41
C SER A 247 -7.30 15.55 -8.88
N ASP A 248 -8.60 15.60 -8.61
CA ASP A 248 -9.38 14.48 -8.08
C ASP A 248 -9.77 13.45 -9.15
N SER A 249 -9.53 13.74 -10.43
CA SER A 249 -9.88 12.85 -11.55
C SER A 249 -8.87 12.96 -12.69
N LEU A 250 -8.09 11.90 -12.90
CA LEU A 250 -7.04 11.80 -13.91
C LEU A 250 -7.34 10.64 -14.89
N ASN A 251 -8.54 10.66 -15.48
CA ASN A 251 -9.05 9.55 -16.30
C ASN A 251 -8.73 9.69 -17.80
N ALA A 252 -8.14 10.79 -18.25
CA ALA A 252 -7.80 11.00 -19.64
C ALA A 252 -6.33 11.38 -19.80
N HIS A 253 -5.70 10.90 -20.85
CA HIS A 253 -4.29 11.16 -21.19
C HIS A 253 -3.87 12.62 -21.01
N ARG A 254 -4.66 13.57 -21.55
CA ARG A 254 -4.38 15.00 -21.40
C ARG A 254 -4.34 15.49 -19.95
N GLN A 255 -5.15 14.90 -19.07
CA GLN A 255 -5.17 15.24 -17.63
C GLN A 255 -3.93 14.68 -16.95
N VAL A 256 -3.59 13.41 -17.21
CA VAL A 256 -2.39 12.75 -16.69
C VAL A 256 -1.14 13.51 -17.10
N ARG A 257 -1.01 13.85 -18.40
CA ARG A 257 0.12 14.64 -18.91
C ARG A 257 0.24 16.01 -18.21
N ARG A 258 -0.88 16.73 -18.06
CA ARG A 258 -0.88 18.03 -17.35
C ARG A 258 -0.46 17.88 -15.88
N ALA A 259 -0.94 16.85 -15.20
CA ALA A 259 -0.57 16.57 -13.81
C ALA A 259 0.91 16.21 -13.70
N LEU A 260 1.46 15.40 -14.62
CA LEU A 260 2.88 15.07 -14.68
C LEU A 260 3.74 16.32 -14.88
N ILE A 261 3.37 17.21 -15.81
CA ILE A 261 4.05 18.49 -15.99
C ILE A 261 4.04 19.31 -14.70
N GLY A 262 2.90 19.42 -14.02
CA GLY A 262 2.81 20.11 -12.75
C GLY A 262 3.64 19.48 -11.62
N LEU A 263 3.91 18.17 -11.65
CA LEU A 263 4.85 17.51 -10.74
C LEU A 263 6.29 17.92 -11.03
N LEU A 264 6.65 17.97 -12.32
CA LEU A 264 7.99 18.40 -12.77
C LEU A 264 8.26 19.88 -12.46
N ASP A 265 7.25 20.74 -12.58
CA ASP A 265 7.35 22.15 -12.18
C ASP A 265 7.65 22.26 -10.68
N ARG A 266 6.89 21.55 -9.84
CA ARG A 266 7.13 21.55 -8.39
C ARG A 266 8.48 20.94 -7.99
N TYR A 267 8.94 19.93 -8.72
CA TYR A 267 10.29 19.42 -8.53
C TYR A 267 11.33 20.52 -8.73
N THR A 268 11.20 21.31 -9.79
CA THR A 268 12.09 22.46 -10.06
C THR A 268 11.95 23.55 -8.98
N GLU A 269 10.72 23.93 -8.65
CA GLU A 269 10.42 24.96 -7.65
C GLU A 269 10.93 24.59 -6.26
N SER A 270 10.95 23.31 -5.91
CA SER A 270 11.50 22.79 -4.63
C SER A 270 13.03 22.74 -4.61
N GLY A 271 13.71 23.19 -5.65
CA GLY A 271 15.17 23.13 -5.77
C GLY A 271 15.68 21.75 -6.20
N GLY A 272 14.83 20.93 -6.79
CA GLY A 272 15.21 19.65 -7.38
C GLY A 272 16.32 19.81 -8.41
N ALA A 273 17.39 19.03 -8.29
CA ALA A 273 18.55 19.12 -9.14
C ALA A 273 18.87 17.78 -9.79
N GLY A 274 19.38 17.85 -11.03
CA GLY A 274 19.73 16.66 -11.81
C GLY A 274 18.53 15.98 -12.46
N LYS A 275 18.82 14.99 -13.29
CA LYS A 275 17.78 14.21 -13.98
C LYS A 275 17.04 13.31 -13.00
N ILE A 276 15.76 13.09 -13.27
CA ILE A 276 14.91 12.13 -12.59
C ILE A 276 15.16 10.77 -13.24
N ASP A 277 15.58 9.80 -12.45
CA ASP A 277 15.94 8.45 -12.89
C ASP A 277 14.79 7.46 -12.73
N ALA A 278 13.84 7.76 -11.85
CA ALA A 278 12.65 6.95 -11.66
C ALA A 278 11.44 7.78 -11.26
N ILE A 279 10.24 7.34 -11.69
CA ILE A 279 8.96 7.88 -11.23
C ILE A 279 8.17 6.72 -10.62
N LEU A 280 7.82 6.88 -9.32
CA LEU A 280 7.00 5.96 -8.56
C LEU A 280 5.58 6.48 -8.52
N LEU A 281 4.63 5.76 -9.14
CA LEU A 281 3.23 6.14 -9.21
C LEU A 281 2.42 5.43 -8.13
N ASP A 282 1.97 6.18 -7.12
CA ASP A 282 1.10 5.73 -6.03
C ASP A 282 -0.17 6.59 -5.91
N GLU A 283 -0.62 7.16 -7.03
CA GLU A 283 -1.85 7.95 -7.11
C GLU A 283 -2.99 7.08 -7.65
N ARG A 284 -4.01 6.91 -6.81
CA ARG A 284 -5.24 6.22 -7.21
C ARG A 284 -5.96 6.99 -8.31
N GLY A 285 -6.44 6.30 -9.31
CA GLY A 285 -7.20 6.92 -10.39
C GLY A 285 -6.37 7.38 -11.58
N VAL A 286 -5.05 7.20 -11.53
CA VAL A 286 -4.18 7.34 -12.70
C VAL A 286 -3.98 5.99 -13.36
N SER A 287 -4.44 5.83 -14.59
CA SER A 287 -4.13 4.65 -15.38
C SER A 287 -2.63 4.58 -15.65
N TYR A 288 -2.01 3.42 -15.40
CA TYR A 288 -0.59 3.22 -15.66
C TYR A 288 -0.26 3.40 -17.15
N ASP A 289 -1.11 2.94 -18.06
CA ASP A 289 -0.90 3.04 -19.50
C ASP A 289 -0.94 4.51 -19.97
N GLU A 290 -1.87 5.30 -19.45
CA GLU A 290 -1.93 6.75 -19.71
C GLU A 290 -0.72 7.48 -19.13
N PHE A 291 -0.24 7.05 -17.94
CA PHE A 291 0.97 7.61 -17.33
C PHE A 291 2.21 7.32 -18.21
N ILE A 292 2.42 6.06 -18.61
CA ILE A 292 3.55 5.69 -19.48
C ILE A 292 3.48 6.40 -20.82
N SER A 293 2.29 6.52 -21.40
CA SER A 293 2.07 7.27 -22.64
C SER A 293 2.45 8.74 -22.50
N ALA A 294 2.05 9.38 -21.39
CA ALA A 294 2.40 10.78 -21.11
C ALA A 294 3.91 10.98 -20.90
N VAL A 295 4.57 10.03 -20.20
CA VAL A 295 6.03 10.05 -20.03
C VAL A 295 6.74 9.92 -21.39
N ALA A 296 6.33 8.96 -22.22
CA ALA A 296 6.92 8.71 -23.52
C ALA A 296 6.77 9.95 -24.46
N GLU A 297 5.61 10.60 -24.41
CA GLU A 297 5.37 11.86 -25.14
C GLU A 297 6.34 12.96 -24.70
N LEU A 298 6.54 13.16 -23.39
CA LEU A 298 7.49 14.14 -22.87
C LEU A 298 8.95 13.80 -23.23
N GLN A 299 9.34 12.51 -23.20
CA GLN A 299 10.70 12.10 -23.55
C GLN A 299 11.00 12.26 -25.06
N SER A 300 9.99 12.18 -25.91
CA SER A 300 10.14 12.26 -27.38
C SER A 300 9.80 13.63 -27.97
N THR A 301 9.34 14.58 -27.16
CA THR A 301 8.89 15.89 -27.66
C THR A 301 10.04 16.72 -28.20
N ASP A 302 9.79 17.46 -29.33
CA ASP A 302 10.65 18.49 -29.90
C ASP A 302 10.03 19.88 -29.77
N GLU A 303 8.92 20.03 -29.03
CA GLU A 303 8.27 21.30 -28.77
C GLU A 303 9.11 22.14 -27.79
N ASP A 304 9.49 23.38 -28.22
CA ASP A 304 10.36 24.27 -27.43
C ASP A 304 9.90 24.49 -25.99
N ASN A 305 8.60 24.64 -25.80
CA ASN A 305 7.99 24.84 -24.48
C ASN A 305 8.00 23.59 -23.57
N LEU A 306 8.27 22.41 -24.11
CA LEU A 306 8.32 21.14 -23.38
C LEU A 306 9.75 20.57 -23.25
N LEU A 307 10.73 21.12 -23.97
CA LEU A 307 12.11 20.64 -23.91
C LEU A 307 12.71 20.66 -22.50
N GLN A 308 12.30 21.61 -21.67
CA GLN A 308 12.74 21.65 -20.28
C GLN A 308 12.33 20.37 -19.52
N TYR A 309 11.13 19.85 -19.71
CA TYR A 309 10.65 18.64 -19.04
C TYR A 309 11.34 17.39 -19.59
N ARG A 310 11.54 17.31 -20.91
CA ARG A 310 12.36 16.26 -21.54
C ARG A 310 13.74 16.19 -20.90
N ASN A 311 14.40 17.33 -20.71
CA ASN A 311 15.75 17.40 -20.17
C ASN A 311 15.82 17.03 -18.67
N MET A 312 14.71 17.09 -17.96
CA MET A 312 14.62 16.65 -16.55
C MET A 312 14.55 15.12 -16.41
N LEU A 313 14.15 14.41 -17.47
CA LEU A 313 13.98 12.96 -17.44
C LEU A 313 15.27 12.26 -17.91
N SER A 314 15.63 11.18 -17.26
CA SER A 314 16.73 10.30 -17.69
C SER A 314 16.32 9.54 -18.96
N GLU A 315 17.27 9.24 -19.84
CA GLU A 315 17.01 8.47 -21.07
C GLU A 315 16.55 7.04 -20.75
N ASP A 316 17.08 6.48 -19.67
CA ASP A 316 16.76 5.16 -19.12
C ASP A 316 15.86 5.26 -17.89
N LEU A 317 14.92 6.21 -17.89
CA LEU A 317 13.93 6.43 -16.85
C LEU A 317 13.15 5.15 -16.51
N VAL A 318 13.08 4.81 -15.24
CA VAL A 318 12.25 3.71 -14.74
C VAL A 318 10.93 4.25 -14.22
N CYS A 319 9.82 3.82 -14.81
CA CYS A 319 8.47 4.12 -14.33
C CYS A 319 7.84 2.86 -13.74
N VAL A 320 7.21 2.99 -12.56
CA VAL A 320 6.53 1.88 -11.92
C VAL A 320 5.33 2.38 -11.11
N SER A 321 4.20 1.66 -11.21
CA SER A 321 3.07 1.84 -10.28
C SER A 321 3.21 0.91 -9.08
N ALA A 322 2.53 1.24 -7.98
CA ALA A 322 2.47 0.39 -6.79
C ALA A 322 1.98 -1.03 -7.15
N ALA A 323 0.92 -1.15 -7.94
CA ALA A 323 0.37 -2.46 -8.33
C ALA A 323 1.38 -3.31 -9.13
N ARG A 324 2.09 -2.72 -10.08
CA ARG A 324 3.12 -3.45 -10.87
C ARG A 324 4.31 -3.88 -10.03
N ALA A 325 4.77 -3.02 -9.11
CA ALA A 325 5.87 -3.36 -8.22
C ALA A 325 5.49 -4.50 -7.26
N ILE A 326 4.27 -4.44 -6.71
CA ILE A 326 3.70 -5.49 -5.85
C ILE A 326 3.57 -6.81 -6.62
N ALA A 327 3.05 -6.76 -7.86
CA ALA A 327 2.92 -7.95 -8.70
C ALA A 327 4.28 -8.60 -9.00
N ASP A 328 5.28 -7.80 -9.38
CA ASP A 328 6.65 -8.26 -9.64
C ASP A 328 7.28 -8.93 -8.40
N GLU A 329 7.16 -8.29 -7.23
CA GLU A 329 7.69 -8.81 -5.98
C GLU A 329 6.97 -10.10 -5.53
N CYS A 330 5.64 -10.12 -5.61
CA CYS A 330 4.85 -11.30 -5.25
C CYS A 330 5.15 -12.49 -6.17
N ASN A 331 5.22 -12.26 -7.49
CA ASN A 331 5.60 -13.28 -8.46
C ASN A 331 7.01 -13.83 -8.17
N ALA A 332 7.98 -12.95 -7.94
CA ALA A 332 9.36 -13.33 -7.62
C ALA A 332 9.43 -14.18 -6.34
N TRP A 333 8.67 -13.81 -5.30
CA TRP A 333 8.62 -14.57 -4.06
C TRP A 333 7.98 -15.96 -4.27
N LEU A 334 6.83 -16.04 -4.98
CA LEU A 334 6.17 -17.30 -5.26
C LEU A 334 7.07 -18.26 -6.04
N ARG A 335 7.83 -17.75 -7.02
CA ARG A 335 8.82 -18.54 -7.76
C ARG A 335 9.96 -19.00 -6.89
N LYS A 336 10.57 -18.09 -6.13
CA LYS A 336 11.71 -18.39 -5.24
C LYS A 336 11.41 -19.53 -4.29
N TYR A 337 10.20 -19.59 -3.76
CA TYR A 337 9.79 -20.59 -2.77
C TYR A 337 8.96 -21.74 -3.36
N ASN A 338 8.79 -21.80 -4.69
CA ASN A 338 7.94 -22.78 -5.37
C ASN A 338 6.53 -22.85 -4.75
N ALA A 339 5.95 -21.68 -4.51
CA ALA A 339 4.69 -21.51 -3.79
C ALA A 339 3.48 -21.25 -4.69
N PHE A 340 3.66 -21.24 -6.02
CA PHE A 340 2.54 -21.18 -6.95
C PHE A 340 1.61 -22.37 -6.80
N THR A 341 0.32 -22.12 -6.98
CA THR A 341 -0.68 -23.20 -7.06
C THR A 341 -0.45 -24.08 -8.30
N HIS A 342 -0.88 -25.34 -8.20
CA HIS A 342 -0.89 -26.25 -9.35
C HIS A 342 -2.27 -26.29 -10.06
N ARG A 343 -3.17 -25.37 -9.72
CA ARG A 343 -4.48 -25.29 -10.37
C ARG A 343 -4.36 -24.59 -11.73
N VAL A 344 -4.99 -25.17 -12.73
CA VAL A 344 -5.11 -24.57 -14.06
C VAL A 344 -6.48 -23.88 -14.13
N ALA A 345 -6.51 -22.62 -13.76
CA ALA A 345 -7.72 -21.78 -13.72
C ALA A 345 -7.33 -20.29 -13.82
N TYR A 346 -8.29 -19.43 -14.08
CA TYR A 346 -8.10 -18.00 -13.87
C TYR A 346 -7.95 -17.71 -12.36
N PRO A 347 -7.32 -16.58 -11.98
CA PRO A 347 -7.30 -16.12 -10.59
C PRO A 347 -8.72 -16.01 -10.03
N ASP A 348 -8.87 -16.29 -8.73
CA ASP A 348 -10.14 -16.25 -8.02
C ASP A 348 -10.06 -15.30 -6.82
N LEU A 349 -11.21 -14.75 -6.39
CA LEU A 349 -11.30 -13.84 -5.26
C LEU A 349 -12.24 -14.40 -4.20
N LYS A 350 -11.83 -14.26 -2.92
CA LYS A 350 -12.69 -14.49 -1.76
C LYS A 350 -12.70 -13.24 -0.91
N PHE A 351 -13.88 -12.75 -0.61
CA PHE A 351 -14.06 -11.46 0.05
C PHE A 351 -14.36 -11.63 1.54
N TYR A 352 -13.65 -10.85 2.34
CA TYR A 352 -13.81 -10.73 3.78
C TYR A 352 -13.86 -9.24 4.13
N ILE A 353 -14.56 -8.91 5.21
CA ILE A 353 -14.61 -7.55 5.74
C ILE A 353 -14.16 -7.56 7.19
N THR A 354 -13.55 -6.48 7.66
CA THR A 354 -13.49 -6.21 9.08
C THR A 354 -14.78 -5.53 9.50
N TYR A 355 -15.36 -5.97 10.61
CA TYR A 355 -16.61 -5.45 11.14
C TYR A 355 -16.47 -5.16 12.64
N PRO A 356 -16.99 -4.02 13.18
CA PRO A 356 -16.97 -3.74 14.59
C PRO A 356 -17.58 -4.88 15.41
N SER A 357 -16.97 -5.23 16.55
CA SER A 357 -17.50 -6.27 17.42
C SER A 357 -18.82 -5.83 18.06
N VAL A 358 -19.88 -6.62 17.90
CA VAL A 358 -21.25 -6.26 18.32
C VAL A 358 -21.47 -6.22 19.83
N ASN A 359 -20.48 -6.61 20.63
CA ASN A 359 -20.56 -6.64 22.10
C ASN A 359 -19.96 -5.39 22.76
N LEU A 360 -19.67 -4.35 21.99
CA LEU A 360 -19.18 -3.08 22.51
C LEU A 360 -20.34 -2.18 22.95
N PRO A 361 -20.09 -1.16 23.81
CA PRO A 361 -21.10 -0.18 24.19
C PRO A 361 -21.73 0.54 22.99
N GLU A 362 -23.01 0.91 23.08
CA GLU A 362 -23.75 1.50 21.96
C GLU A 362 -23.17 2.84 21.47
N ASP A 363 -22.52 3.61 22.34
CA ASP A 363 -21.92 4.91 22.04
C ASP A 363 -20.66 4.85 21.17
N VAL A 364 -20.12 3.64 20.94
CA VAL A 364 -18.94 3.46 20.06
C VAL A 364 -19.33 3.37 18.59
N TYR A 365 -20.61 3.11 18.26
CA TYR A 365 -21.05 2.96 16.88
C TYR A 365 -21.62 4.27 16.31
N ASP A 366 -21.53 4.39 14.99
CA ASP A 366 -22.25 5.38 14.22
C ASP A 366 -23.65 4.86 13.80
N VAL A 367 -24.38 5.68 13.07
CA VAL A 367 -25.74 5.34 12.61
C VAL A 367 -25.78 4.20 11.59
N ASP A 368 -24.67 3.91 10.93
CA ASP A 368 -24.52 2.88 9.90
C ASP A 368 -23.93 1.59 10.47
N GLY A 369 -23.66 1.54 11.78
CA GLY A 369 -23.08 0.39 12.47
C GLY A 369 -21.55 0.29 12.37
N GLY A 370 -20.91 1.30 11.79
CA GLY A 370 -19.46 1.47 11.84
C GLY A 370 -19.00 2.04 13.19
N PHE A 371 -17.68 2.19 13.37
CA PHE A 371 -17.19 2.94 14.52
C PHE A 371 -17.44 4.43 14.36
N SER A 372 -17.99 5.08 15.39
CA SER A 372 -18.11 6.54 15.44
C SER A 372 -16.73 7.19 15.28
N PHE A 373 -16.70 8.38 14.66
CA PHE A 373 -15.46 9.12 14.43
C PHE A 373 -14.64 9.30 15.72
N ALA A 374 -15.32 9.69 16.81
CA ALA A 374 -14.67 9.93 18.10
C ALA A 374 -14.03 8.64 18.65
N TYR A 375 -14.75 7.53 18.63
CA TYR A 375 -14.21 6.25 19.08
C TYR A 375 -13.08 5.77 18.18
N LYS A 376 -13.32 5.70 16.85
CA LYS A 376 -12.38 5.19 15.86
C LYS A 376 -10.96 5.74 16.05
N TYR A 377 -10.82 7.05 16.15
CA TYR A 377 -9.53 7.72 16.16
C TYR A 377 -8.96 8.02 17.54
N SER A 378 -9.71 7.80 18.62
CA SER A 378 -9.23 7.94 20.00
C SER A 378 -8.75 6.63 20.63
N ARG A 379 -8.93 5.49 19.94
CA ARG A 379 -8.48 4.19 20.43
C ARG A 379 -7.00 4.19 20.76
N LYS A 380 -6.64 3.46 21.80
CA LYS A 380 -5.26 3.31 22.27
C LYS A 380 -4.73 1.91 21.96
N THR A 381 -3.44 1.83 21.67
CA THR A 381 -2.77 0.54 21.52
C THR A 381 -2.97 -0.34 22.74
N SER A 382 -3.27 -1.59 22.51
CA SER A 382 -3.49 -2.55 23.60
C SER A 382 -3.07 -3.95 23.16
N ALA A 383 -2.65 -4.75 24.16
CA ALA A 383 -2.43 -6.18 23.96
C ALA A 383 -3.70 -7.02 24.20
N GLY A 384 -4.87 -6.37 24.30
CA GLY A 384 -6.18 -7.01 24.51
C GLY A 384 -6.77 -7.63 23.24
N GLN A 385 -8.02 -8.09 23.38
CA GLN A 385 -8.78 -8.57 22.22
C GLN A 385 -9.11 -7.41 21.29
N PRO A 386 -9.20 -7.67 19.97
CA PRO A 386 -9.61 -6.66 19.03
C PRO A 386 -11.07 -6.25 19.25
N ASP A 387 -11.37 -5.01 18.95
CA ASP A 387 -12.73 -4.45 18.94
C ASP A 387 -13.44 -4.62 17.57
N PHE A 388 -12.82 -5.36 16.66
CA PHE A 388 -13.38 -5.76 15.38
C PHE A 388 -13.05 -7.22 15.06
N SER A 389 -13.80 -7.80 14.14
CA SER A 389 -13.66 -9.20 13.72
C SER A 389 -13.58 -9.29 12.20
N LEU A 390 -12.92 -10.34 11.72
CA LEU A 390 -12.93 -10.72 10.31
C LEU A 390 -14.20 -11.54 10.02
N VAL A 391 -14.99 -11.09 9.06
CA VAL A 391 -16.27 -11.70 8.66
C VAL A 391 -16.22 -12.04 7.18
N GLU A 392 -16.76 -13.20 6.78
CA GLU A 392 -16.96 -13.51 5.37
C GLU A 392 -17.95 -12.50 4.77
N LEU A 393 -17.57 -11.90 3.67
CA LEU A 393 -18.44 -10.95 3.00
C LEU A 393 -19.63 -11.67 2.36
N ARG A 394 -20.84 -11.17 2.69
CA ARG A 394 -22.09 -11.54 2.05
C ARG A 394 -22.81 -10.28 1.61
N ASP A 395 -23.67 -10.38 0.61
CA ASP A 395 -24.37 -9.24 -0.01
C ASP A 395 -24.97 -8.27 0.99
N ARG A 396 -25.54 -8.79 2.07
CA ARG A 396 -26.18 -7.96 3.11
C ARG A 396 -25.24 -7.08 3.94
N TYR A 397 -23.92 -7.32 3.85
CA TYR A 397 -22.92 -6.56 4.60
C TYR A 397 -22.09 -5.65 3.69
N PHE A 398 -22.36 -5.68 2.39
CA PHE A 398 -21.61 -4.90 1.41
C PHE A 398 -22.38 -3.63 1.08
N PRO A 399 -21.81 -2.44 1.33
CA PRO A 399 -22.47 -1.18 1.01
C PRO A 399 -22.76 -1.07 -0.50
N GLU A 400 -23.96 -0.58 -0.85
CA GLU A 400 -24.37 -0.38 -2.24
C GLU A 400 -23.36 0.50 -3.02
N SER A 401 -22.89 1.59 -2.38
CA SER A 401 -21.88 2.47 -2.97
C SER A 401 -20.58 1.74 -3.32
N MET A 402 -20.22 0.72 -2.55
CA MET A 402 -19.03 -0.08 -2.83
C MET A 402 -19.27 -1.08 -3.96
N ALA A 403 -20.48 -1.61 -4.09
CA ALA A 403 -20.86 -2.44 -5.24
C ALA A 403 -20.83 -1.62 -6.54
N GLU A 404 -21.34 -0.38 -6.52
CA GLU A 404 -21.25 0.57 -7.64
C GLU A 404 -19.79 0.92 -7.97
N PHE A 405 -18.95 1.12 -6.96
CA PHE A 405 -17.52 1.34 -7.13
C PHE A 405 -16.85 0.14 -7.82
N MET A 406 -17.10 -1.08 -7.33
CA MET A 406 -16.55 -2.29 -7.97
C MET A 406 -17.01 -2.42 -9.43
N GLN A 407 -18.29 -2.21 -9.70
CA GLN A 407 -18.83 -2.32 -11.05
C GLN A 407 -18.16 -1.33 -12.02
N SER A 408 -17.87 -0.12 -11.56
CA SER A 408 -17.30 0.95 -12.38
C SER A 408 -15.77 0.92 -12.46
N ARG A 409 -15.07 0.53 -11.39
CA ARG A 409 -13.62 0.69 -11.24
C ARG A 409 -12.85 -0.63 -11.11
N ALA A 410 -13.53 -1.73 -10.74
CA ALA A 410 -12.98 -3.07 -10.60
C ALA A 410 -13.93 -4.12 -11.20
N PRO A 411 -14.24 -4.02 -12.52
CA PRO A 411 -15.30 -4.83 -13.15
C PRO A 411 -15.01 -6.32 -13.19
N LYS A 412 -13.76 -6.77 -13.24
CA LYS A 412 -13.41 -8.19 -13.19
C LYS A 412 -13.65 -8.75 -11.78
N SER A 413 -13.20 -8.01 -10.76
CA SER A 413 -13.45 -8.32 -9.36
C SER A 413 -14.95 -8.37 -9.07
N TYR A 414 -15.72 -7.41 -9.61
CA TYR A 414 -17.18 -7.40 -9.52
C TYR A 414 -17.80 -8.66 -10.18
N SER A 415 -17.32 -9.05 -11.36
CA SER A 415 -17.82 -10.23 -12.06
C SER A 415 -17.58 -11.55 -11.29
N ILE A 416 -16.52 -11.60 -10.45
CA ILE A 416 -16.24 -12.73 -9.57
C ILE A 416 -17.14 -12.67 -8.33
N TYR A 417 -17.33 -11.48 -7.76
CA TYR A 417 -18.17 -11.26 -6.58
C TYR A 417 -19.64 -11.67 -6.78
N VAL A 418 -20.21 -11.41 -7.95
CA VAL A 418 -21.63 -11.71 -8.25
C VAL A 418 -21.89 -13.15 -8.74
N ARG A 419 -20.84 -13.99 -8.84
CA ARG A 419 -20.98 -15.42 -9.17
C ARG A 419 -21.34 -16.25 -7.96
#